data_4385913a92220ea5cf266fd9f93de33f
#
_entry.id   4385913a92220ea5cf266fd9f93de33f
#
_cell.length_a   1.000
_cell.length_b   1.000
_cell.length_c   1.000
_cell.angle_alpha   90.00
_cell.angle_beta   90.00
_cell.angle_gamma   90.00
#
_symmetry.space_group_name_H-M   'P 1'
#
loop_
_entity.id
_entity.type
_entity.pdbx_description
1 polymer ?
#
loop_
_entity_poly.entity_id
_entity_poly.type
_entity_poly.pdbx_seq_one_letter_code
_entity_poly.pdbx_strand_id
1 'polypeptide(L)'
;MESIVRPRLNDFHGIPLLQDKVDFAIPFLDEDIPLYVDPFLLWKSPSLMDNGLHDSMIQSFNYLGYLMNQGNEKEAVELVIALSECDAVGLGSSKTRKGSRIGEKVANDILSLFSNIPQLKTSGFTHIEEIQLLVNHIAKDRVSDIACNLISSFLIDYTIQRCEENKIPMEQTTIDSVYDVKSHVLKTETIFLPVNPNTKQPILFVPKRWLRFSTWIGMDDYFSKYYSENVDKGAFFKDRIKVIDFNRKNFDFVGRYIDFKERSFVDCHNDPLFMQLPLTSAKRKMNAIIKLPTGKTGNADKKYEDNVVQLLASLLYPHLDFAQGQCRTDSGVQIRDLIFYNNQSIPFFKDIYDTYHSKQIVFELKNVESLNRDHVNQLNRYLNDNLGKFGVFVTRNKPPRNIQKHLIDIWSGQRKCIIVLDDTDLQLMTNIFENKQRLPYEVITKKYSEFMRKCPT
;
A
#
# COMPACT_ATOMS: atom_id res chain seq x y z
N MET A 1 28.43 8.58 -10.55
CA MET A 1 27.13 8.93 -9.94
C MET A 1 27.22 8.52 -8.47
N GLU A 2 27.20 9.49 -7.58
CA GLU A 2 27.08 9.20 -6.15
C GLU A 2 25.80 8.40 -5.95
N SER A 3 25.90 7.26 -5.33
CA SER A 3 24.72 6.48 -4.93
C SER A 3 24.01 7.33 -3.88
N ILE A 4 22.79 7.75 -4.16
CA ILE A 4 21.95 8.44 -3.18
C ILE A 4 21.59 7.39 -2.13
N VAL A 5 22.44 7.27 -1.12
CA VAL A 5 22.16 6.44 0.04
C VAL A 5 21.02 7.13 0.79
N ARG A 6 19.86 6.48 0.83
CA ARG A 6 18.72 6.94 1.62
C ARG A 6 18.69 6.14 2.92
N PRO A 7 19.34 6.65 3.98
CA PRO A 7 19.51 5.90 5.21
C PRO A 7 18.15 5.70 5.89
N ARG A 8 17.93 4.49 6.36
CA ARG A 8 16.88 4.19 7.33
C ARG A 8 17.39 4.46 8.74
N LEU A 9 16.45 4.55 9.69
CA LEU A 9 16.77 4.78 11.09
C LEU A 9 17.77 3.75 11.66
N ASN A 10 17.60 2.47 11.34
CA ASN A 10 18.51 1.40 11.78
C ASN A 10 19.92 1.52 11.16
N ASP A 11 20.00 1.92 9.88
CA ASP A 11 21.29 2.09 9.19
C ASP A 11 22.10 3.22 9.84
N PHE A 12 21.45 4.32 10.18
CA PHE A 12 22.08 5.44 10.86
C PHE A 12 22.68 5.04 12.22
N HIS A 13 21.94 4.25 13.00
CA HIS A 13 22.39 3.79 14.31
C HIS A 13 23.31 2.56 14.25
N GLY A 14 23.62 2.04 13.06
CA GLY A 14 24.45 0.82 12.90
C GLY A 14 23.81 -0.43 13.51
N ILE A 15 22.48 -0.48 13.61
CA ILE A 15 21.75 -1.61 14.15
C ILE A 15 21.47 -2.62 13.04
N PRO A 16 21.90 -3.88 13.14
CA PRO A 16 21.68 -4.90 12.11
C PRO A 16 20.25 -5.41 12.11
N LEU A 17 19.28 -4.50 11.95
CA LEU A 17 17.87 -4.77 11.94
C LEU A 17 17.35 -4.88 10.50
N LEU A 18 16.78 -6.03 10.16
CA LEU A 18 16.23 -6.28 8.84
C LEU A 18 14.71 -6.06 8.84
N GLN A 19 14.20 -5.49 7.76
CA GLN A 19 12.78 -5.18 7.63
C GLN A 19 11.88 -6.44 7.73
N ASP A 20 12.39 -7.60 7.34
CA ASP A 20 11.69 -8.88 7.43
C ASP A 20 11.65 -9.49 8.85
N LYS A 21 12.44 -8.97 9.78
CA LYS A 21 12.51 -9.45 11.17
C LYS A 21 11.66 -8.63 12.15
N VAL A 22 11.08 -7.54 11.71
CA VAL A 22 10.26 -6.66 12.53
C VAL A 22 8.83 -6.58 12.00
N ASP A 23 7.90 -6.28 12.88
CA ASP A 23 6.47 -6.15 12.58
C ASP A 23 6.03 -4.70 12.26
N PHE A 24 7.00 -3.79 12.17
CA PHE A 24 6.79 -2.39 11.79
C PHE A 24 7.61 -2.02 10.54
N ALA A 25 7.17 -0.98 9.83
CA ALA A 25 7.94 -0.42 8.73
C ALA A 25 9.09 0.42 9.28
N ILE A 26 10.34 0.07 8.96
CA ILE A 26 11.52 0.84 9.37
C ILE A 26 11.54 2.13 8.55
N PRO A 27 11.41 3.32 9.17
CA PRO A 27 11.28 4.57 8.45
C PRO A 27 12.58 4.99 7.75
N PHE A 28 12.45 5.67 6.62
CA PHE A 28 13.54 6.47 6.05
C PHE A 28 13.69 7.77 6.84
N LEU A 29 14.90 8.36 6.82
CA LEU A 29 15.18 9.58 7.55
C LEU A 29 14.80 10.86 6.76
N ASP A 30 14.83 10.79 5.44
CA ASP A 30 14.71 11.93 4.54
C ASP A 30 13.49 11.90 3.60
N GLU A 31 12.78 10.79 3.51
CA GLU A 31 11.60 10.62 2.66
C GLU A 31 10.53 9.74 3.32
N ASP A 32 9.32 9.78 2.77
CA ASP A 32 8.24 8.91 3.20
C ASP A 32 8.34 7.52 2.58
N ILE A 33 7.84 6.53 3.31
CA ILE A 33 7.57 5.20 2.76
C ILE A 33 6.27 5.30 1.95
N PRO A 34 6.23 4.85 0.68
CA PRO A 34 5.04 4.97 -0.18
C PRO A 34 3.93 3.96 0.19
N LEU A 35 3.55 3.98 1.44
CA LEU A 35 2.51 3.16 2.06
C LEU A 35 1.59 4.05 2.90
N TYR A 36 0.41 3.55 3.22
CA TYR A 36 -0.63 4.26 3.93
C TYR A 36 -1.26 3.35 4.98
N VAL A 37 -1.63 3.90 6.13
CA VAL A 37 -2.51 3.18 7.06
C VAL A 37 -3.87 3.04 6.42
N ASP A 38 -4.36 1.81 6.35
CA ASP A 38 -5.70 1.49 5.89
C ASP A 38 -6.58 1.15 7.11
N PRO A 39 -7.48 2.04 7.54
CA PRO A 39 -8.34 1.80 8.69
C PRO A 39 -9.20 0.54 8.55
N PHE A 40 -9.55 0.16 7.33
CA PHE A 40 -10.28 -1.08 7.06
C PHE A 40 -9.53 -2.33 7.52
N LEU A 41 -8.18 -2.31 7.53
CA LEU A 41 -7.37 -3.39 8.06
C LEU A 41 -7.49 -3.55 9.57
N LEU A 42 -7.68 -2.45 10.30
CA LEU A 42 -7.94 -2.49 11.73
C LEU A 42 -9.34 -3.06 11.99
N TRP A 43 -10.33 -2.64 11.23
CA TRP A 43 -11.71 -3.12 11.34
C TRP A 43 -11.83 -4.63 11.08
N LYS A 44 -11.16 -5.16 10.06
CA LYS A 44 -11.17 -6.59 9.68
C LYS A 44 -10.09 -7.43 10.34
N SER A 45 -9.29 -6.85 11.21
CA SER A 45 -8.25 -7.58 11.93
C SER A 45 -8.84 -8.70 12.79
N PRO A 46 -8.18 -9.85 12.91
CA PRO A 46 -8.54 -10.87 13.89
C PRO A 46 -8.21 -10.43 15.33
N SER A 47 -7.53 -9.31 15.52
CA SER A 47 -7.15 -8.76 16.82
C SER A 47 -8.24 -7.87 17.38
N LEU A 48 -8.78 -8.22 18.56
CA LEU A 48 -9.72 -7.37 19.29
C LEU A 48 -9.15 -5.99 19.62
N MET A 49 -7.84 -5.89 19.79
CA MET A 49 -7.17 -4.61 20.02
C MET A 49 -7.25 -3.72 18.75
N ASP A 50 -6.96 -4.26 17.59
CA ASP A 50 -7.05 -3.50 16.33
C ASP A 50 -8.51 -3.05 16.08
N ASN A 51 -9.49 -3.94 16.33
CA ASN A 51 -10.92 -3.58 16.21
C ASN A 51 -11.28 -2.45 17.20
N GLY A 52 -10.83 -2.52 18.46
CA GLY A 52 -11.06 -1.47 19.44
C GLY A 52 -10.41 -0.13 19.06
N LEU A 53 -9.22 -0.15 18.42
CA LEU A 53 -8.59 1.04 17.88
C LEU A 53 -9.41 1.64 16.73
N HIS A 54 -9.94 0.80 15.83
CA HIS A 54 -10.84 1.25 14.77
C HIS A 54 -12.09 1.92 15.34
N ASP A 55 -12.77 1.26 16.29
CA ASP A 55 -13.98 1.79 16.92
C ASP A 55 -13.69 3.15 17.59
N SER A 56 -12.58 3.25 18.32
CA SER A 56 -12.13 4.50 18.94
C SER A 56 -11.87 5.60 17.91
N MET A 57 -11.26 5.24 16.78
CA MET A 57 -10.98 6.15 15.66
C MET A 57 -12.29 6.70 15.07
N ILE A 58 -13.27 5.84 14.81
CA ILE A 58 -14.59 6.23 14.27
C ILE A 58 -15.33 7.12 15.26
N GLN A 59 -15.38 6.76 16.54
CA GLN A 59 -16.01 7.59 17.58
C GLN A 59 -15.37 8.97 17.66
N SER A 60 -14.05 9.03 17.66
CA SER A 60 -13.30 10.29 17.72
C SER A 60 -13.52 11.15 16.46
N PHE A 61 -13.59 10.55 15.29
CA PHE A 61 -13.89 11.27 14.06
C PHE A 61 -15.33 11.80 14.06
N ASN A 62 -16.28 11.01 14.50
CA ASN A 62 -17.69 11.40 14.60
C ASN A 62 -17.96 12.46 15.70
N TYR A 63 -17.04 12.60 16.66
CA TYR A 63 -17.10 13.71 17.64
C TYR A 63 -17.06 15.09 16.97
N LEU A 64 -16.45 15.20 15.79
CA LEU A 64 -16.51 16.42 14.99
C LEU A 64 -17.95 16.83 14.65
N GLY A 65 -18.81 15.85 14.35
CA GLY A 65 -20.25 16.09 14.12
C GLY A 65 -20.97 16.56 15.39
N TYR A 66 -20.58 16.03 16.55
CA TYR A 66 -21.10 16.52 17.83
C TYR A 66 -20.71 17.98 18.08
N LEU A 67 -19.45 18.38 17.86
CA LEU A 67 -19.00 19.77 17.99
C LEU A 67 -19.80 20.71 17.06
N MET A 68 -20.04 20.31 15.83
CA MET A 68 -20.86 21.08 14.87
C MET A 68 -22.29 21.26 15.38
N ASN A 69 -22.89 20.22 15.92
CA ASN A 69 -24.26 20.28 16.47
C ASN A 69 -24.37 21.15 17.74
N GLN A 70 -23.26 21.32 18.48
CA GLN A 70 -23.19 22.22 19.65
C GLN A 70 -22.85 23.65 19.27
N GLY A 71 -22.62 23.98 18.01
CA GLY A 71 -22.20 25.31 17.54
C GLY A 71 -20.71 25.62 17.74
N ASN A 72 -19.87 24.63 18.08
CA ASN A 72 -18.44 24.77 18.31
C ASN A 72 -17.65 24.63 16.99
N GLU A 73 -18.07 25.34 15.94
CA GLU A 73 -17.47 25.23 14.59
C GLU A 73 -15.99 25.52 14.57
N LYS A 74 -15.54 26.57 15.30
CA LYS A 74 -14.14 26.96 15.31
C LYS A 74 -13.25 25.84 15.86
N GLU A 75 -13.64 25.25 16.98
CA GLU A 75 -12.94 24.12 17.60
C GLU A 75 -12.89 22.90 16.67
N ALA A 76 -14.00 22.60 16.02
CA ALA A 76 -14.08 21.51 15.05
C ALA A 76 -13.13 21.73 13.85
N VAL A 77 -13.07 22.94 13.30
CA VAL A 77 -12.15 23.31 12.20
C VAL A 77 -10.70 23.16 12.62
N GLU A 78 -10.33 23.71 13.78
CA GLU A 78 -8.96 23.60 14.32
C GLU A 78 -8.56 22.15 14.52
N LEU A 79 -9.47 21.31 15.04
CA LEU A 79 -9.24 19.88 15.27
C LEU A 79 -9.03 19.12 13.95
N VAL A 80 -9.89 19.33 12.95
CA VAL A 80 -9.74 18.67 11.63
C VAL A 80 -8.43 19.05 10.96
N ILE A 81 -8.05 20.33 11.00
CA ILE A 81 -6.79 20.82 10.43
C ILE A 81 -5.60 20.15 11.13
N ALA A 82 -5.63 20.08 12.45
CA ALA A 82 -4.54 19.49 13.22
C ALA A 82 -4.41 17.97 13.01
N LEU A 83 -5.54 17.25 12.84
CA LEU A 83 -5.54 15.81 12.54
C LEU A 83 -5.08 15.47 11.12
N SER A 84 -5.04 16.43 10.20
CA SER A 84 -4.87 16.16 8.77
C SER A 84 -3.42 15.92 8.32
N GLU A 85 -2.44 15.97 9.20
CA GLU A 85 -1.03 15.74 8.89
C GLU A 85 -0.33 15.06 10.07
N CYS A 86 0.40 13.98 9.81
CA CYS A 86 1.14 13.19 10.79
C CYS A 86 2.59 12.95 10.36
N ASP A 87 3.43 13.99 10.43
CA ASP A 87 4.84 13.96 10.00
C ASP A 87 5.68 12.88 10.73
N ALA A 88 5.29 12.50 11.96
CA ALA A 88 6.05 11.57 12.77
C ALA A 88 6.10 10.15 12.21
N VAL A 89 5.09 9.71 11.45
CA VAL A 89 5.04 8.34 10.91
C VAL A 89 5.87 8.15 9.65
N GLY A 90 6.06 9.20 8.82
CA GLY A 90 6.82 9.14 7.57
C GLY A 90 6.24 8.16 6.56
N LEU A 91 4.93 8.19 6.40
CA LEU A 91 4.18 7.45 5.40
C LEU A 91 3.60 8.41 4.37
N GLY A 92 3.59 8.02 3.11
CA GLY A 92 3.08 8.86 2.04
C GLY A 92 3.86 8.76 0.75
N SER A 93 3.64 9.70 -0.15
CA SER A 93 4.33 9.76 -1.45
C SER A 93 5.33 10.92 -1.55
N SER A 94 5.56 11.65 -0.46
CA SER A 94 6.47 12.77 -0.46
C SER A 94 7.93 12.32 -0.59
N LYS A 95 8.71 13.09 -1.34
CA LYS A 95 10.18 12.94 -1.41
C LYS A 95 10.90 13.59 -0.22
N THR A 96 10.14 14.18 0.68
CA THR A 96 10.60 14.77 1.94
C THR A 96 9.64 14.32 3.03
N ARG A 97 10.08 14.30 4.28
CA ARG A 97 9.18 14.02 5.41
C ARG A 97 8.33 15.21 5.85
N LYS A 98 8.15 16.18 4.96
CA LYS A 98 7.33 17.37 5.24
C LYS A 98 6.05 17.25 4.44
N GLY A 99 4.95 17.08 5.13
CA GLY A 99 3.61 17.20 4.59
C GLY A 99 3.05 18.63 4.73
N SER A 100 1.80 18.80 4.35
CA SER A 100 1.07 20.07 4.49
C SER A 100 -0.32 19.79 5.02
N ARG A 101 -0.73 20.46 6.08
CA ARG A 101 -2.10 20.36 6.61
C ARG A 101 -3.11 20.88 5.58
N ILE A 102 -4.36 20.39 5.68
CA ILE A 102 -5.45 20.95 4.90
C ILE A 102 -5.75 22.39 5.36
N GLY A 103 -6.27 23.22 4.44
CA GLY A 103 -6.76 24.55 4.79
C GLY A 103 -8.18 24.55 5.34
N GLU A 104 -8.61 25.65 5.92
CA GLU A 104 -9.95 25.85 6.51
C GLU A 104 -11.09 25.49 5.53
N LYS A 105 -10.93 25.76 4.25
CA LYS A 105 -11.95 25.43 3.25
C LYS A 105 -12.23 23.93 3.20
N VAL A 106 -11.19 23.10 3.16
CA VAL A 106 -11.34 21.64 3.11
C VAL A 106 -11.84 21.10 4.45
N ALA A 107 -11.41 21.68 5.56
CA ALA A 107 -11.92 21.34 6.90
C ALA A 107 -13.43 21.63 6.98
N ASN A 108 -13.86 22.80 6.53
CA ASN A 108 -15.30 23.17 6.47
C ASN A 108 -16.08 22.23 5.52
N ASP A 109 -15.49 21.84 4.38
CA ASP A 109 -16.11 20.87 3.47
C ASP A 109 -16.36 19.50 4.17
N ILE A 110 -15.41 19.03 4.98
CA ILE A 110 -15.59 17.81 5.79
C ILE A 110 -16.68 18.01 6.84
N LEU A 111 -16.62 19.09 7.61
CA LEU A 111 -17.57 19.36 8.69
C LEU A 111 -18.99 19.58 8.19
N SER A 112 -19.15 20.19 7.02
CA SER A 112 -20.45 20.40 6.38
C SER A 112 -21.18 19.09 6.06
N LEU A 113 -20.48 17.97 5.92
CA LEU A 113 -21.10 16.67 5.68
C LEU A 113 -22.00 16.25 6.83
N PHE A 114 -21.59 16.52 8.09
CA PHE A 114 -22.38 16.20 9.28
C PHE A 114 -23.69 17.02 9.38
N SER A 115 -23.72 18.19 8.75
CA SER A 115 -24.92 19.05 8.75
C SER A 115 -25.81 18.80 7.52
N ASN A 116 -25.20 18.53 6.35
CA ASN A 116 -25.89 18.51 5.06
C ASN A 116 -26.39 17.12 4.63
N ILE A 117 -25.80 16.04 5.17
CA ILE A 117 -26.19 14.67 4.84
C ILE A 117 -26.96 14.08 6.03
N PRO A 118 -28.29 13.84 5.89
CA PRO A 118 -29.12 13.39 7.01
C PRO A 118 -28.62 12.12 7.69
N GLN A 119 -28.11 11.18 6.94
CA GLN A 119 -27.57 9.91 7.46
C GLN A 119 -26.33 10.17 8.34
N LEU A 120 -25.40 11.02 7.88
CA LEU A 120 -24.21 11.37 8.67
C LEU A 120 -24.54 12.21 9.89
N LYS A 121 -25.55 13.06 9.80
CA LYS A 121 -26.07 13.83 10.95
C LYS A 121 -26.60 12.91 12.05
N THR A 122 -27.24 11.79 11.68
CA THR A 122 -27.91 10.88 12.63
C THR A 122 -26.95 9.82 13.16
N SER A 123 -26.15 9.20 12.28
CA SER A 123 -25.38 8.00 12.59
C SER A 123 -23.85 8.20 12.53
N GLY A 124 -23.40 9.31 11.94
CA GLY A 124 -21.97 9.54 11.65
C GLY A 124 -21.45 8.65 10.54
N PHE A 125 -20.13 8.65 10.39
CA PHE A 125 -19.41 7.76 9.48
C PHE A 125 -19.25 6.38 10.09
N THR A 126 -19.30 5.34 9.25
CA THR A 126 -18.95 3.95 9.61
C THR A 126 -17.46 3.72 9.39
N HIS A 127 -16.90 4.34 8.34
CA HIS A 127 -15.48 4.32 8.00
C HIS A 127 -14.99 5.72 7.67
N ILE A 128 -13.84 6.14 8.22
CA ILE A 128 -13.28 7.47 7.91
C ILE A 128 -12.87 7.60 6.45
N GLU A 129 -12.58 6.50 5.78
CA GLU A 129 -12.23 6.45 4.36
C GLU A 129 -13.34 6.98 3.45
N GLU A 130 -14.60 6.99 3.93
CA GLU A 130 -15.76 7.53 3.18
C GLU A 130 -15.59 9.00 2.81
N ILE A 131 -14.82 9.77 3.59
CA ILE A 131 -14.55 11.19 3.29
C ILE A 131 -13.94 11.40 1.91
N GLN A 132 -13.17 10.41 1.40
CA GLN A 132 -12.59 10.47 0.05
C GLN A 132 -13.65 10.51 -1.06
N LEU A 133 -14.83 9.93 -0.79
CA LEU A 133 -15.95 9.83 -1.73
C LEU A 133 -16.81 11.09 -1.73
N LEU A 134 -16.63 11.95 -0.72
CA LEU A 134 -17.52 13.08 -0.42
C LEU A 134 -16.82 14.44 -0.46
N VAL A 135 -15.48 14.47 -0.34
CA VAL A 135 -14.72 15.71 -0.26
C VAL A 135 -13.61 15.73 -1.30
N ASN A 136 -13.50 16.83 -2.03
CA ASN A 136 -12.40 17.02 -2.96
C ASN A 136 -11.08 17.28 -2.20
N HIS A 137 -9.96 16.94 -2.83
CA HIS A 137 -8.61 17.05 -2.24
C HIS A 137 -8.35 16.15 -1.02
N ILE A 138 -9.25 15.25 -0.69
CA ILE A 138 -9.02 14.18 0.28
C ILE A 138 -8.74 12.88 -0.47
N ALA A 139 -7.60 12.27 -0.20
CA ALA A 139 -7.18 11.00 -0.75
C ALA A 139 -6.60 10.09 0.37
N LYS A 140 -6.07 8.95 -0.02
CA LYS A 140 -5.53 7.94 0.89
C LYS A 140 -4.46 8.45 1.88
N ASP A 141 -3.66 9.44 1.46
CA ASP A 141 -2.67 10.10 2.32
C ASP A 141 -3.34 10.79 3.50
N ARG A 142 -4.35 11.61 3.26
CA ARG A 142 -5.09 12.31 4.32
C ARG A 142 -5.84 11.36 5.25
N VAL A 143 -6.41 10.29 4.71
CA VAL A 143 -7.04 9.25 5.54
C VAL A 143 -6.01 8.59 6.45
N SER A 144 -4.85 8.25 5.91
CA SER A 144 -3.74 7.68 6.67
C SER A 144 -3.26 8.62 7.79
N ASP A 145 -3.09 9.92 7.50
CA ASP A 145 -2.66 10.92 8.47
C ASP A 145 -3.69 11.10 9.59
N ILE A 146 -4.96 11.25 9.24
CA ILE A 146 -6.06 11.35 10.22
C ILE A 146 -6.10 10.10 11.11
N ALA A 147 -6.00 8.92 10.51
CA ALA A 147 -5.98 7.67 11.25
C ALA A 147 -4.82 7.61 12.23
N CYS A 148 -3.59 7.91 11.77
CA CYS A 148 -2.40 7.93 12.63
C CYS A 148 -2.53 8.91 13.80
N ASN A 149 -3.05 10.11 13.56
CA ASN A 149 -3.23 11.09 14.61
C ASN A 149 -4.28 10.64 15.65
N LEU A 150 -5.40 10.07 15.22
CA LEU A 150 -6.45 9.59 16.12
C LEU A 150 -6.00 8.42 17.02
N ILE A 151 -5.03 7.63 16.57
CA ILE A 151 -4.43 6.54 17.34
C ILE A 151 -3.00 6.85 17.82
N SER A 152 -2.60 8.11 17.82
CA SER A 152 -1.22 8.54 18.13
C SER A 152 -0.74 8.04 19.50
N SER A 153 -1.58 8.05 20.52
CA SER A 153 -1.24 7.52 21.84
C SER A 153 -0.81 6.04 21.77
N PHE A 154 -1.55 5.22 21.02
CA PHE A 154 -1.15 3.82 20.79
C PHE A 154 0.16 3.71 20.04
N LEU A 155 0.36 4.53 18.98
CA LEU A 155 1.58 4.49 18.18
C LEU A 155 2.81 4.90 19.00
N ILE A 156 2.66 5.80 19.95
CA ILE A 156 3.71 6.19 20.91
C ILE A 156 4.13 4.97 21.74
N ASP A 157 3.19 4.34 22.42
CA ASP A 157 3.47 3.17 23.27
C ASP A 157 4.07 2.02 22.46
N TYR A 158 3.49 1.75 21.28
CA TYR A 158 4.00 0.76 20.37
C TYR A 158 5.45 1.05 19.94
N THR A 159 5.76 2.31 19.60
CA THR A 159 7.10 2.72 19.19
C THR A 159 8.12 2.51 20.32
N ILE A 160 7.79 2.95 21.54
CA ILE A 160 8.65 2.76 22.71
C ILE A 160 8.97 1.28 22.92
N GLN A 161 7.94 0.44 22.93
CA GLN A 161 8.10 -1.00 23.07
C GLN A 161 9.03 -1.58 21.98
N ARG A 162 8.83 -1.22 20.72
CA ARG A 162 9.67 -1.72 19.62
C ARG A 162 11.10 -1.20 19.69
N CYS A 163 11.30 0.01 20.16
CA CYS A 163 12.65 0.56 20.40
C CYS A 163 13.38 -0.21 21.51
N GLU A 164 12.73 -0.49 22.62
CA GLU A 164 13.31 -1.27 23.72
C GLU A 164 13.69 -2.68 23.27
N GLU A 165 12.78 -3.40 22.60
CA GLU A 165 13.01 -4.75 22.09
C GLU A 165 14.17 -4.83 21.09
N ASN A 166 14.32 -3.82 20.24
CA ASN A 166 15.31 -3.80 19.18
C ASN A 166 16.55 -2.93 19.50
N LYS A 167 16.63 -2.37 20.72
CA LYS A 167 17.73 -1.51 21.18
C LYS A 167 17.93 -0.27 20.28
N ILE A 168 16.84 0.30 19.78
CA ILE A 168 16.86 1.53 19.01
C ILE A 168 16.97 2.71 19.99
N PRO A 169 17.96 3.62 19.83
CA PRO A 169 18.11 4.76 20.72
C PRO A 169 16.90 5.68 20.71
N MET A 170 16.54 6.17 21.89
CA MET A 170 15.49 7.16 22.09
C MET A 170 16.06 8.39 22.79
N GLU A 171 15.60 9.57 22.42
CA GLU A 171 15.95 10.85 23.04
C GLU A 171 14.67 11.49 23.60
N GLN A 172 14.82 12.34 24.63
CA GLN A 172 13.71 13.14 25.11
C GLN A 172 13.32 14.15 24.04
N THR A 173 12.09 14.09 23.57
CA THR A 173 11.57 14.95 22.51
C THR A 173 10.14 15.36 22.81
N THR A 174 9.67 16.37 22.12
CA THR A 174 8.29 16.84 22.22
C THR A 174 7.53 16.39 20.99
N ILE A 175 6.39 15.78 21.19
CA ILE A 175 5.44 15.44 20.14
C ILE A 175 4.18 16.27 20.34
N ASP A 176 3.81 17.02 19.32
CA ASP A 176 2.59 17.81 19.28
C ASP A 176 1.44 17.00 18.69
N SER A 177 0.21 17.44 18.96
CA SER A 177 -0.99 16.85 18.39
C SER A 177 -1.26 15.38 18.78
N VAL A 178 -0.88 14.97 20.00
CA VAL A 178 -1.29 13.67 20.55
C VAL A 178 -2.77 13.75 20.91
N TYR A 179 -3.58 12.92 20.26
CA TYR A 179 -5.02 12.91 20.47
C TYR A 179 -5.38 12.13 21.75
N ASP A 180 -6.03 12.82 22.68
CA ASP A 180 -6.60 12.20 23.90
C ASP A 180 -8.05 11.79 23.63
N VAL A 181 -8.28 10.50 23.50
CA VAL A 181 -9.60 9.92 23.19
C VAL A 181 -10.65 10.23 24.25
N LYS A 182 -10.26 10.42 25.52
CA LYS A 182 -11.21 10.66 26.62
C LYS A 182 -11.72 12.09 26.67
N SER A 183 -10.82 13.05 26.43
CA SER A 183 -11.15 14.48 26.47
C SER A 183 -11.38 15.09 25.08
N HIS A 184 -11.11 14.32 24.01
CA HIS A 184 -11.20 14.73 22.61
C HIS A 184 -10.37 15.97 22.25
N VAL A 185 -9.25 16.17 22.93
CA VAL A 185 -8.34 17.30 22.70
C VAL A 185 -6.97 16.81 22.26
N LEU A 186 -6.28 17.69 21.55
CA LEU A 186 -4.89 17.47 21.19
C LEU A 186 -3.99 17.98 22.32
N LYS A 187 -3.02 17.18 22.71
CA LYS A 187 -2.04 17.50 23.76
C LYS A 187 -0.63 17.47 23.17
N THR A 188 0.23 18.27 23.78
CA THR A 188 1.67 18.21 23.55
C THR A 188 2.27 17.38 24.68
N GLU A 189 3.05 16.36 24.33
CA GLU A 189 3.71 15.47 25.29
C GLU A 189 5.21 15.51 25.12
N THR A 190 5.94 15.50 26.26
CA THR A 190 7.41 15.34 26.28
C THR A 190 7.74 13.95 26.73
N ILE A 191 8.33 13.15 25.84
CA ILE A 191 8.52 11.72 26.00
C ILE A 191 9.81 11.24 25.32
N PHE A 192 10.28 10.06 25.67
CA PHE A 192 11.43 9.44 25.01
C PHE A 192 10.96 8.69 23.75
N LEU A 193 11.42 9.13 22.58
CA LEU A 193 11.13 8.52 21.28
C LEU A 193 12.39 8.48 20.41
N PRO A 194 12.46 7.62 19.41
CA PRO A 194 13.47 7.72 18.37
C PRO A 194 13.26 9.03 17.61
N VAL A 195 14.35 9.72 17.33
CA VAL A 195 14.31 10.99 16.63
C VAL A 195 15.08 10.92 15.31
N ASN A 196 14.65 11.71 14.35
CA ASN A 196 15.41 11.92 13.14
C ASN A 196 16.70 12.68 13.49
N PRO A 197 17.89 12.11 13.23
CA PRO A 197 19.14 12.71 13.65
C PRO A 197 19.41 14.06 13.01
N ASN A 198 18.88 14.30 11.82
CA ASN A 198 19.08 15.52 11.05
C ASN A 198 18.12 16.65 11.46
N THR A 199 16.84 16.32 11.65
CA THR A 199 15.78 17.30 11.92
C THR A 199 15.33 17.37 13.36
N LYS A 200 15.75 16.40 14.19
CA LYS A 200 15.33 16.21 15.60
C LYS A 200 13.81 16.02 15.79
N GLN A 201 13.10 15.74 14.70
CA GLN A 201 11.66 15.39 14.75
C GLN A 201 11.45 14.00 15.33
N PRO A 202 10.43 13.79 16.16
CA PRO A 202 10.08 12.46 16.65
C PRO A 202 9.67 11.53 15.51
N ILE A 203 9.92 10.24 15.69
CA ILE A 203 9.55 9.20 14.75
C ILE A 203 8.62 8.22 15.45
N LEU A 204 7.48 7.93 14.83
CA LEU A 204 6.55 6.89 15.26
C LEU A 204 6.58 5.71 14.31
N PHE A 205 6.56 4.51 14.86
CA PHE A 205 6.47 3.26 14.10
C PHE A 205 5.01 2.87 13.90
N VAL A 206 4.73 2.30 12.74
CA VAL A 206 3.40 1.81 12.38
C VAL A 206 3.48 0.30 12.12
N PRO A 207 2.57 -0.50 12.71
CA PRO A 207 2.51 -1.93 12.43
C PRO A 207 2.31 -2.22 10.95
N LYS A 208 3.13 -3.11 10.38
CA LYS A 208 3.05 -3.49 8.95
C LYS A 208 1.67 -4.01 8.56
N ARG A 209 0.99 -4.72 9.46
CA ARG A 209 -0.33 -5.31 9.22
C ARG A 209 -1.42 -4.29 8.90
N TRP A 210 -1.19 -2.98 9.15
CA TRP A 210 -2.12 -1.91 8.83
C TRP A 210 -1.80 -1.16 7.54
N LEU A 211 -0.69 -1.52 6.88
CA LEU A 211 -0.15 -0.74 5.76
C LEU A 211 -0.52 -1.33 4.40
N ARG A 212 -0.92 -0.45 3.48
CA ARG A 212 -1.21 -0.76 2.08
C ARG A 212 -0.73 0.36 1.14
N PHE A 213 -0.70 0.05 -0.17
CA PHE A 213 -0.47 1.06 -1.21
C PHE A 213 -1.68 1.97 -1.47
N SER A 214 -2.88 1.54 -1.08
CA SER A 214 -4.11 2.31 -1.16
C SER A 214 -5.09 1.78 -0.12
N THR A 215 -6.03 2.62 0.32
CA THR A 215 -7.11 2.20 1.19
C THR A 215 -8.07 1.24 0.49
N TRP A 216 -8.68 0.31 1.22
CA TRP A 216 -9.67 -0.65 0.70
C TRP A 216 -10.93 0.04 0.20
N ILE A 217 -11.39 1.05 0.94
CA ILE A 217 -12.42 1.99 0.53
C ILE A 217 -11.73 3.21 -0.05
N GLY A 218 -11.99 3.53 -1.32
CA GLY A 218 -11.34 4.68 -1.97
C GLY A 218 -12.03 5.08 -3.26
N MET A 219 -11.77 6.32 -3.70
CA MET A 219 -12.44 6.91 -4.85
C MET A 219 -12.24 6.11 -6.15
N ASP A 220 -11.04 5.62 -6.39
CA ASP A 220 -10.72 4.89 -7.63
C ASP A 220 -11.44 3.54 -7.69
N ASP A 221 -11.49 2.83 -6.59
CA ASP A 221 -12.22 1.57 -6.47
C ASP A 221 -13.73 1.81 -6.57
N TYR A 222 -14.25 2.81 -5.85
CA TYR A 222 -15.66 3.22 -5.92
C TYR A 222 -16.08 3.57 -7.35
N PHE A 223 -15.33 4.44 -8.00
CA PHE A 223 -15.64 4.87 -9.36
C PHE A 223 -15.65 3.68 -10.33
N SER A 224 -14.60 2.89 -10.33
CA SER A 224 -14.38 1.86 -11.34
C SER A 224 -15.21 0.60 -11.15
N LYS A 225 -15.53 0.23 -9.90
CA LYS A 225 -16.23 -1.01 -9.60
C LYS A 225 -17.71 -0.81 -9.23
N TYR A 226 -18.11 0.42 -8.93
CA TYR A 226 -19.47 0.68 -8.47
C TYR A 226 -20.16 1.81 -9.22
N TYR A 227 -19.59 3.03 -9.22
CA TYR A 227 -20.23 4.20 -9.84
C TYR A 227 -20.40 4.04 -11.34
N SER A 228 -19.34 3.64 -12.07
CA SER A 228 -19.41 3.45 -13.52
C SER A 228 -20.36 2.34 -13.96
N GLU A 229 -20.63 1.36 -13.10
CA GLU A 229 -21.54 0.26 -13.43
C GLU A 229 -23.01 0.57 -13.05
N ASN A 230 -23.21 1.27 -11.94
CA ASN A 230 -24.53 1.44 -11.33
C ASN A 230 -25.15 2.84 -11.54
N VAL A 231 -24.33 3.86 -11.84
CA VAL A 231 -24.79 5.25 -11.94
C VAL A 231 -24.62 5.82 -13.34
N ASP A 232 -23.41 5.78 -13.90
CA ASP A 232 -23.10 6.38 -15.20
C ASP A 232 -22.14 5.50 -15.99
N LYS A 233 -22.68 4.63 -16.86
CA LYS A 233 -21.91 3.68 -17.67
C LYS A 233 -20.96 4.32 -18.70
N GLY A 234 -21.07 5.60 -18.93
CA GLY A 234 -20.21 6.37 -19.83
C GLY A 234 -19.26 7.32 -19.10
N ALA A 235 -19.28 7.34 -17.77
CA ALA A 235 -18.49 8.27 -16.99
C ALA A 235 -16.99 8.04 -17.14
N PHE A 236 -16.26 9.13 -17.36
CA PHE A 236 -14.79 9.14 -17.30
C PHE A 236 -14.34 9.66 -15.94
N PHE A 237 -13.34 9.03 -15.36
CA PHE A 237 -12.77 9.39 -14.03
C PHE A 237 -12.30 10.85 -13.91
N LYS A 238 -12.16 11.56 -15.03
CA LYS A 238 -11.75 12.98 -15.06
C LYS A 238 -12.72 13.93 -14.33
N ASP A 239 -13.92 13.46 -13.98
CA ASP A 239 -14.97 14.30 -13.40
C ASP A 239 -15.22 13.99 -11.91
N ARG A 240 -14.14 13.97 -11.12
CA ARG A 240 -14.20 13.69 -9.66
C ARG A 240 -15.22 14.58 -8.94
N ILE A 241 -15.29 15.86 -9.30
CA ILE A 241 -16.21 16.82 -8.67
C ILE A 241 -17.67 16.39 -8.92
N LYS A 242 -18.00 15.99 -10.15
CA LYS A 242 -19.34 15.49 -10.50
C LYS A 242 -19.72 14.26 -9.68
N VAL A 243 -18.78 13.33 -9.49
CA VAL A 243 -18.99 12.13 -8.65
C VAL A 243 -19.23 12.51 -7.19
N ILE A 244 -18.44 13.42 -6.64
CA ILE A 244 -18.60 13.92 -5.27
C ILE A 244 -19.96 14.61 -5.08
N ASP A 245 -20.34 15.48 -6.00
CA ASP A 245 -21.63 16.18 -5.96
C ASP A 245 -22.80 15.20 -6.04
N PHE A 246 -22.70 14.16 -6.87
CA PHE A 246 -23.67 13.08 -6.91
C PHE A 246 -23.75 12.34 -5.58
N ASN A 247 -22.62 11.94 -5.02
CA ASN A 247 -22.53 11.19 -3.77
C ASN A 247 -23.13 11.96 -2.59
N ARG A 248 -22.86 13.26 -2.50
CA ARG A 248 -23.43 14.13 -1.45
C ARG A 248 -24.97 14.21 -1.52
N LYS A 249 -25.53 14.20 -2.73
CA LYS A 249 -26.98 14.24 -2.95
C LYS A 249 -27.65 12.88 -2.82
N ASN A 250 -26.88 11.81 -3.01
CA ASN A 250 -27.36 10.43 -3.08
C ASN A 250 -26.51 9.52 -2.18
N PHE A 251 -26.41 9.87 -0.91
CA PHE A 251 -25.51 9.19 0.04
C PHE A 251 -25.80 7.68 0.16
N ASP A 252 -27.04 7.25 -0.10
CA ASP A 252 -27.41 5.83 -0.11
C ASP A 252 -26.56 4.99 -1.10
N PHE A 253 -26.08 5.61 -2.20
CA PHE A 253 -25.17 4.92 -3.11
C PHE A 253 -23.79 4.69 -2.49
N VAL A 254 -23.33 5.62 -1.69
CA VAL A 254 -22.09 5.47 -0.90
C VAL A 254 -22.30 4.35 0.13
N GLY A 255 -23.42 4.38 0.87
CA GLY A 255 -23.76 3.34 1.83
C GLY A 255 -23.79 1.93 1.21
N ARG A 256 -24.44 1.76 0.05
CA ARG A 256 -24.45 0.47 -0.67
C ARG A 256 -23.07 0.02 -1.13
N TYR A 257 -22.19 0.95 -1.52
CA TYR A 257 -20.82 0.61 -1.84
C TYR A 257 -20.06 0.16 -0.59
N ILE A 258 -20.24 0.84 0.54
CA ILE A 258 -19.64 0.42 1.82
C ILE A 258 -20.12 -0.98 2.20
N ASP A 259 -21.43 -1.23 2.17
CA ASP A 259 -22.01 -2.56 2.40
C ASP A 259 -21.41 -3.63 1.46
N PHE A 260 -21.21 -3.29 0.18
CA PHE A 260 -20.57 -4.17 -0.77
C PHE A 260 -19.12 -4.47 -0.38
N LYS A 261 -18.35 -3.46 0.04
CA LYS A 261 -16.96 -3.62 0.49
C LYS A 261 -16.87 -4.44 1.78
N GLU A 262 -17.80 -4.26 2.69
CA GLU A 262 -17.89 -5.04 3.93
C GLU A 262 -18.25 -6.51 3.68
N ARG A 263 -19.20 -6.78 2.76
CA ARG A 263 -19.62 -8.14 2.39
C ARG A 263 -18.56 -8.87 1.57
N SER A 264 -17.79 -8.17 0.77
CA SER A 264 -16.68 -8.76 0.01
C SER A 264 -15.49 -9.16 0.90
N PHE A 265 -15.78 -9.57 2.14
CA PHE A 265 -14.81 -10.12 3.07
C PHE A 265 -14.03 -11.32 2.51
N VAL A 266 -14.65 -12.11 1.62
CA VAL A 266 -13.97 -13.16 0.86
C VAL A 266 -12.87 -12.57 -0.02
N ASP A 267 -13.07 -11.37 -0.57
CA ASP A 267 -12.07 -10.66 -1.37
C ASP A 267 -10.95 -10.09 -0.49
N CYS A 268 -11.25 -9.69 0.75
CA CYS A 268 -10.22 -9.36 1.74
C CYS A 268 -9.38 -10.59 2.10
N HIS A 269 -9.98 -11.76 2.23
CA HIS A 269 -9.25 -13.01 2.42
C HIS A 269 -8.38 -13.38 1.21
N ASN A 270 -8.73 -12.94 0.02
CA ASN A 270 -7.93 -13.09 -1.18
C ASN A 270 -6.91 -11.97 -1.39
N ASP A 271 -6.93 -10.92 -0.58
CA ASP A 271 -5.87 -9.91 -0.59
C ASP A 271 -4.56 -10.56 -0.13
N PRO A 272 -3.48 -10.46 -0.93
CA PRO A 272 -2.20 -11.09 -0.60
C PRO A 272 -1.64 -10.73 0.77
N LEU A 273 -2.02 -9.55 1.31
CA LEU A 273 -1.63 -9.11 2.65
C LEU A 273 -2.23 -9.97 3.78
N PHE A 274 -3.47 -10.47 3.60
CA PHE A 274 -4.15 -11.29 4.59
C PHE A 274 -3.88 -12.78 4.43
N MET A 275 -3.35 -13.19 3.27
CA MET A 275 -3.17 -14.59 2.93
C MET A 275 -1.70 -14.93 2.72
N GLN A 276 -0.99 -15.06 3.83
CA GLN A 276 0.22 -15.88 3.82
C GLN A 276 -0.25 -17.34 3.67
N LEU A 277 -0.03 -17.89 2.49
CA LEU A 277 -0.38 -19.28 2.24
C LEU A 277 0.47 -20.20 3.14
N PRO A 278 -0.12 -21.13 3.91
CA PRO A 278 0.65 -22.20 4.54
C PRO A 278 1.43 -22.99 3.47
N LEU A 279 2.57 -23.53 3.83
CA LEU A 279 3.43 -24.38 2.95
C LEU A 279 2.64 -25.41 2.14
N THR A 280 1.68 -26.10 2.79
CA THR A 280 0.79 -27.09 2.16
C THR A 280 -0.12 -26.53 1.08
N SER A 281 -0.37 -25.22 1.11
CA SER A 281 -1.21 -24.54 0.13
C SER A 281 -0.43 -24.08 -1.10
N ALA A 282 0.87 -23.80 -0.99
CA ALA A 282 1.71 -23.40 -2.13
C ALA A 282 1.71 -24.48 -3.22
N LYS A 283 1.89 -25.75 -2.86
CA LYS A 283 1.83 -26.88 -3.78
C LYS A 283 0.45 -27.03 -4.44
N ARG A 284 -0.64 -26.86 -3.68
CA ARG A 284 -2.00 -26.91 -4.23
C ARG A 284 -2.24 -25.78 -5.21
N LYS A 285 -1.77 -24.56 -4.91
CA LYS A 285 -1.85 -23.40 -5.81
C LYS A 285 -1.06 -23.65 -7.09
N MET A 286 0.17 -24.14 -6.99
CA MET A 286 0.98 -24.47 -8.16
C MET A 286 0.30 -25.54 -9.04
N ASN A 287 -0.25 -26.59 -8.44
CA ASN A 287 -1.01 -27.61 -9.16
C ASN A 287 -2.27 -27.05 -9.84
N ALA A 288 -2.95 -26.09 -9.21
CA ALA A 288 -4.09 -25.41 -9.82
C ALA A 288 -3.64 -24.57 -11.03
N ILE A 289 -2.52 -23.83 -10.93
CA ILE A 289 -1.94 -23.04 -12.03
C ILE A 289 -1.64 -23.95 -13.23
N ILE A 290 -0.94 -25.07 -13.03
CA ILE A 290 -0.56 -26.00 -14.11
C ILE A 290 -1.78 -26.55 -14.84
N LYS A 291 -2.87 -26.84 -14.14
CA LYS A 291 -4.10 -27.42 -14.71
C LYS A 291 -4.95 -26.42 -15.50
N LEU A 292 -4.69 -25.11 -15.39
CA LEU A 292 -5.44 -24.13 -16.14
C LEU A 292 -5.05 -24.16 -17.63
N PRO A 293 -6.02 -24.07 -18.55
CA PRO A 293 -5.73 -23.89 -19.95
C PRO A 293 -5.10 -22.50 -20.19
N THR A 294 -4.30 -22.37 -21.24
CA THR A 294 -3.82 -21.07 -21.72
C THR A 294 -4.95 -20.27 -22.35
N GLY A 295 -4.87 -18.94 -22.26
CA GLY A 295 -5.87 -18.02 -22.82
C GLY A 295 -7.01 -17.71 -21.84
N LYS A 296 -8.17 -17.33 -22.39
CA LYS A 296 -9.30 -16.76 -21.62
C LYS A 296 -10.47 -17.73 -21.39
N THR A 297 -10.40 -18.93 -21.93
CA THR A 297 -11.49 -19.92 -21.85
C THR A 297 -11.86 -20.20 -20.39
N GLY A 298 -13.13 -20.05 -20.04
CA GLY A 298 -13.64 -20.30 -18.68
C GLY A 298 -13.02 -19.37 -17.61
N ASN A 299 -12.66 -18.13 -17.99
CA ASN A 299 -11.95 -17.15 -17.14
C ASN A 299 -10.58 -17.67 -16.66
N ALA A 300 -9.89 -18.50 -17.47
CA ALA A 300 -8.60 -19.07 -17.08
C ALA A 300 -7.52 -18.00 -16.90
N ASP A 301 -7.57 -16.89 -17.64
CA ASP A 301 -6.69 -15.75 -17.46
C ASP A 301 -6.80 -15.13 -16.06
N LYS A 302 -8.01 -14.79 -15.60
CA LYS A 302 -8.24 -14.26 -14.26
C LYS A 302 -7.86 -15.26 -13.16
N LYS A 303 -8.24 -16.53 -13.32
CA LYS A 303 -7.87 -17.58 -12.37
C LYS A 303 -6.35 -17.78 -12.29
N TYR A 304 -5.65 -17.64 -13.41
CA TYR A 304 -4.19 -17.67 -13.45
C TYR A 304 -3.60 -16.51 -12.66
N GLU A 305 -4.03 -15.28 -12.97
CA GLU A 305 -3.58 -14.07 -12.28
C GLU A 305 -3.80 -14.20 -10.76
N ASP A 306 -5.00 -14.55 -10.31
CA ASP A 306 -5.33 -14.69 -8.88
C ASP A 306 -4.46 -15.75 -8.18
N ASN A 307 -4.29 -16.90 -8.81
CA ASN A 307 -3.48 -17.98 -8.21
C ASN A 307 -1.98 -17.63 -8.18
N VAL A 308 -1.46 -16.99 -9.23
CA VAL A 308 -0.05 -16.56 -9.27
C VAL A 308 0.22 -15.44 -8.26
N VAL A 309 -0.69 -14.45 -8.14
CA VAL A 309 -0.61 -13.39 -7.13
C VAL A 309 -0.48 -13.98 -5.74
N GLN A 310 -1.38 -14.89 -5.36
CA GLN A 310 -1.37 -15.54 -4.05
C GLN A 310 -0.12 -16.39 -3.83
N LEU A 311 0.30 -17.13 -4.85
CA LEU A 311 1.51 -17.95 -4.77
C LEU A 311 2.75 -17.10 -4.55
N LEU A 312 2.98 -16.07 -5.37
CA LEU A 312 4.15 -15.20 -5.26
C LEU A 312 4.16 -14.40 -3.96
N ALA A 313 2.99 -13.93 -3.50
CA ALA A 313 2.88 -13.24 -2.21
C ALA A 313 3.40 -14.11 -1.05
N SER A 314 3.17 -15.43 -1.12
CA SER A 314 3.66 -16.36 -0.11
C SER A 314 5.13 -16.74 -0.29
N LEU A 315 5.55 -17.02 -1.52
CA LEU A 315 6.91 -17.48 -1.82
C LEU A 315 7.95 -16.39 -1.60
N LEU A 316 7.58 -15.13 -1.80
CA LEU A 316 8.52 -14.00 -1.72
C LEU A 316 8.49 -13.28 -0.36
N TYR A 317 7.46 -13.53 0.46
CA TYR A 317 7.44 -13.05 1.84
C TYR A 317 8.48 -13.82 2.68
N PRO A 318 9.22 -13.15 3.62
CA PRO A 318 9.14 -11.73 3.96
C PRO A 318 10.13 -10.85 3.18
N HIS A 319 10.79 -11.36 2.15
CA HIS A 319 11.86 -10.67 1.42
C HIS A 319 11.34 -9.59 0.47
N LEU A 320 10.13 -9.77 -0.05
CA LEU A 320 9.31 -8.73 -0.63
C LEU A 320 8.01 -8.64 0.16
N ASP A 321 7.68 -7.43 0.58
CA ASP A 321 6.55 -7.16 1.45
C ASP A 321 5.38 -6.50 0.69
N PHE A 322 4.23 -6.38 1.39
CA PHE A 322 3.09 -5.58 0.97
C PHE A 322 2.63 -5.87 -0.46
N ALA A 323 2.52 -7.16 -0.78
CA ALA A 323 1.98 -7.59 -2.07
C ALA A 323 0.59 -6.97 -2.30
N GLN A 324 0.39 -6.33 -3.45
CA GLN A 324 -0.90 -5.81 -3.86
C GLN A 324 -1.22 -6.25 -5.29
N GLY A 325 -2.32 -6.98 -5.45
CA GLY A 325 -2.85 -7.37 -6.75
C GLY A 325 -3.71 -6.27 -7.38
N GLN A 326 -3.76 -6.24 -8.71
CA GLN A 326 -4.62 -5.37 -9.54
C GLN A 326 -4.57 -3.88 -9.14
N CYS A 327 -3.36 -3.36 -8.94
CA CYS A 327 -3.15 -1.98 -8.54
C CYS A 327 -3.39 -1.02 -9.70
N ARG A 328 -4.40 -0.15 -9.59
CA ARG A 328 -4.66 0.92 -10.57
C ARG A 328 -3.81 2.15 -10.26
N THR A 329 -3.41 2.87 -11.31
CA THR A 329 -2.83 4.20 -11.15
C THR A 329 -3.90 5.21 -10.78
N ASP A 330 -3.52 6.30 -10.12
CA ASP A 330 -4.43 7.41 -9.76
C ASP A 330 -5.14 8.02 -10.99
N SER A 331 -4.56 7.87 -12.18
CA SER A 331 -5.18 8.25 -13.46
C SER A 331 -6.19 7.22 -13.98
N GLY A 332 -6.33 6.05 -13.35
CA GLY A 332 -7.24 4.96 -13.77
C GLY A 332 -6.89 4.31 -15.12
N VAL A 333 -5.83 4.77 -15.79
CA VAL A 333 -5.47 4.37 -17.16
C VAL A 333 -4.66 3.07 -17.18
N GLN A 334 -3.99 2.72 -16.08
CA GLN A 334 -3.11 1.56 -16.02
C GLN A 334 -3.48 0.67 -14.83
N ILE A 335 -3.58 -0.63 -15.07
CA ILE A 335 -3.76 -1.67 -14.05
C ILE A 335 -2.49 -2.51 -14.07
N ARG A 336 -1.89 -2.71 -12.90
CA ARG A 336 -0.74 -3.59 -12.70
C ARG A 336 -1.21 -4.83 -11.99
N ASP A 337 -0.80 -5.99 -12.47
CA ASP A 337 -1.32 -7.25 -11.97
C ASP A 337 -0.87 -7.53 -10.54
N LEU A 338 0.42 -7.24 -10.21
CA LEU A 338 0.95 -7.41 -8.86
C LEU A 338 2.12 -6.46 -8.60
N ILE A 339 2.16 -5.86 -7.42
CA ILE A 339 3.26 -5.01 -6.97
C ILE A 339 3.71 -5.49 -5.59
N PHE A 340 5.02 -5.47 -5.36
CA PHE A 340 5.63 -5.63 -4.05
C PHE A 340 6.39 -4.38 -3.65
N TYR A 341 6.43 -4.11 -2.35
CA TYR A 341 7.38 -3.17 -1.78
C TYR A 341 8.76 -3.85 -1.67
N ASN A 342 9.79 -3.20 -2.19
CA ASN A 342 11.16 -3.64 -2.03
C ASN A 342 11.70 -3.14 -0.70
N ASN A 343 11.66 -4.01 0.32
CA ASN A 343 12.13 -3.69 1.66
C ASN A 343 13.66 -3.73 1.83
N GLN A 344 14.39 -4.06 0.76
CA GLN A 344 15.86 -4.12 0.71
C GLN A 344 16.48 -5.03 1.77
N SER A 345 15.74 -6.00 2.31
CA SER A 345 16.18 -6.87 3.40
C SER A 345 17.29 -7.85 3.00
N ILE A 346 17.52 -8.04 1.71
CA ILE A 346 18.57 -8.92 1.20
C ILE A 346 19.44 -8.22 0.16
N PRO A 347 20.73 -8.60 0.04
CA PRO A 347 21.67 -7.94 -0.86
C PRO A 347 21.15 -7.81 -2.29
N PHE A 348 20.55 -8.86 -2.85
CA PHE A 348 20.00 -8.84 -4.21
C PHE A 348 18.95 -7.73 -4.42
N PHE A 349 17.98 -7.62 -3.55
CA PHE A 349 16.95 -6.59 -3.69
C PHE A 349 17.47 -5.19 -3.37
N LYS A 350 18.51 -5.08 -2.54
CA LYS A 350 19.23 -3.82 -2.35
C LYS A 350 19.95 -3.41 -3.64
N ASP A 351 20.66 -4.34 -4.30
CA ASP A 351 21.33 -4.07 -5.59
C ASP A 351 20.33 -3.66 -6.69
N ILE A 352 19.14 -4.29 -6.71
CA ILE A 352 18.05 -3.91 -7.63
C ILE A 352 17.55 -2.49 -7.32
N TYR A 353 17.46 -2.13 -6.04
CA TYR A 353 17.10 -0.77 -5.65
C TYR A 353 18.16 0.24 -6.10
N ASP A 354 19.43 -0.01 -5.80
CA ASP A 354 20.54 0.90 -6.09
C ASP A 354 20.74 1.07 -7.60
N THR A 355 20.59 -0.02 -8.39
CA THR A 355 20.83 -0.01 -9.83
C THR A 355 19.65 0.53 -10.64
N TYR A 356 18.43 0.18 -10.27
CA TYR A 356 17.20 0.46 -11.03
C TYR A 356 16.24 1.40 -10.34
N HIS A 357 16.60 1.92 -9.16
CA HIS A 357 15.77 2.79 -8.30
C HIS A 357 14.39 2.18 -7.99
N SER A 358 14.34 0.84 -7.90
CA SER A 358 13.09 0.11 -7.76
C SER A 358 12.68 0.00 -6.30
N LYS A 359 11.94 1.01 -5.81
CA LYS A 359 11.25 0.99 -4.49
C LYS A 359 10.12 -0.02 -4.47
N GLN A 360 9.52 -0.24 -5.63
CA GLN A 360 8.48 -1.21 -5.86
C GLN A 360 8.91 -2.14 -6.99
N ILE A 361 8.56 -3.41 -6.90
CA ILE A 361 8.82 -4.38 -7.95
C ILE A 361 7.48 -4.76 -8.57
N VAL A 362 7.35 -4.45 -9.86
CA VAL A 362 6.14 -4.71 -10.63
C VAL A 362 6.24 -6.07 -11.29
N PHE A 363 5.20 -6.88 -11.09
CA PHE A 363 4.99 -8.14 -11.77
C PHE A 363 3.81 -7.98 -12.73
N GLU A 364 4.00 -8.37 -13.99
CA GLU A 364 2.96 -8.48 -15.01
C GLU A 364 2.69 -9.94 -15.29
N LEU A 365 1.43 -10.35 -15.25
CA LEU A 365 1.01 -11.74 -15.32
C LEU A 365 0.21 -11.98 -16.59
N LYS A 366 0.57 -12.99 -17.39
CA LYS A 366 -0.17 -13.29 -18.63
C LYS A 366 -0.33 -14.79 -18.82
N ASN A 367 -1.58 -15.24 -18.86
CA ASN A 367 -1.95 -16.62 -19.17
C ASN A 367 -1.94 -16.84 -20.69
N VAL A 368 -0.77 -16.78 -21.30
CA VAL A 368 -0.61 -16.96 -22.76
C VAL A 368 0.35 -18.07 -23.11
N GLU A 369 0.12 -18.73 -24.24
CA GLU A 369 1.00 -19.78 -24.73
C GLU A 369 2.37 -19.21 -25.15
N SER A 370 2.38 -18.01 -25.75
CA SER A 370 3.61 -17.34 -26.17
C SER A 370 3.52 -15.85 -25.96
N LEU A 371 4.58 -15.26 -25.40
CA LEU A 371 4.71 -13.81 -25.28
C LEU A 371 4.94 -13.16 -26.64
N ASN A 372 4.35 -11.97 -26.80
CA ASN A 372 4.60 -11.07 -27.92
C ASN A 372 5.18 -9.72 -27.44
N ARG A 373 5.53 -8.83 -28.38
CA ARG A 373 6.10 -7.51 -28.06
C ARG A 373 5.13 -6.61 -27.32
N ASP A 374 3.83 -6.67 -27.61
CA ASP A 374 2.84 -5.81 -27.00
C ASP A 374 2.69 -6.11 -25.49
N HIS A 375 2.76 -7.39 -25.13
CA HIS A 375 2.76 -7.81 -23.72
C HIS A 375 3.97 -7.20 -22.98
N VAL A 376 5.17 -7.29 -23.56
CA VAL A 376 6.39 -6.74 -22.96
C VAL A 376 6.33 -5.22 -22.88
N ASN A 377 5.84 -4.56 -23.92
CA ASN A 377 5.70 -3.11 -23.98
C ASN A 377 4.67 -2.59 -22.94
N GLN A 378 3.69 -3.39 -22.56
CA GLN A 378 2.78 -3.05 -21.46
C GLN A 378 3.56 -2.90 -20.15
N LEU A 379 4.35 -3.89 -19.74
CA LEU A 379 5.19 -3.79 -18.54
C LEU A 379 6.22 -2.67 -18.66
N ASN A 380 6.84 -2.52 -19.82
CA ASN A 380 7.83 -1.46 -20.07
C ASN A 380 7.27 -0.05 -19.80
N ARG A 381 5.98 0.21 -20.11
CA ARG A 381 5.31 1.49 -19.81
C ARG A 381 5.12 1.72 -18.31
N TYR A 382 4.99 0.67 -17.51
CA TYR A 382 4.82 0.79 -16.06
C TYR A 382 6.13 1.12 -15.35
N LEU A 383 7.26 0.70 -15.93
CA LEU A 383 8.57 0.97 -15.36
C LEU A 383 8.97 2.42 -15.63
N ASN A 384 9.09 3.21 -14.57
CA ASN A 384 9.41 4.63 -14.62
C ASN A 384 10.18 5.04 -13.35
N ASP A 385 10.54 6.31 -13.24
CA ASP A 385 11.33 6.81 -12.11
C ASP A 385 10.58 6.79 -10.76
N ASN A 386 9.24 6.70 -10.75
CA ASN A 386 8.45 6.63 -9.53
C ASN A 386 8.40 5.21 -8.93
N LEU A 387 8.28 4.19 -9.78
CA LEU A 387 8.20 2.80 -9.34
C LEU A 387 9.55 2.10 -9.36
N GLY A 388 10.41 2.51 -10.30
CA GLY A 388 11.68 1.89 -10.59
C GLY A 388 11.72 1.27 -11.98
N LYS A 389 12.92 0.84 -12.39
CA LYS A 389 13.23 0.34 -13.74
C LYS A 389 13.46 -1.18 -13.78
N PHE A 390 13.06 -1.90 -12.75
CA PHE A 390 13.11 -3.36 -12.67
C PHE A 390 11.71 -3.94 -12.59
N GLY A 391 11.40 -4.91 -13.47
CA GLY A 391 10.11 -5.60 -13.48
C GLY A 391 10.26 -7.09 -13.77
N VAL A 392 9.25 -7.85 -13.39
CA VAL A 392 9.18 -9.29 -13.58
C VAL A 392 7.94 -9.62 -14.41
N PHE A 393 8.13 -10.32 -15.50
CA PHE A 393 7.04 -10.86 -16.30
C PHE A 393 6.81 -12.32 -15.94
N VAL A 394 5.56 -12.72 -15.71
CA VAL A 394 5.21 -14.11 -15.40
C VAL A 394 4.26 -14.64 -16.46
N THR A 395 4.59 -15.80 -17.03
CA THR A 395 3.84 -16.41 -18.12
C THR A 395 3.93 -17.94 -18.08
N ARG A 396 3.18 -18.61 -18.96
CA ARG A 396 3.11 -20.07 -18.98
C ARG A 396 4.38 -20.75 -19.48
N ASN A 397 5.00 -20.19 -20.50
CA ASN A 397 6.11 -20.79 -21.21
C ASN A 397 7.31 -19.86 -21.34
N LYS A 398 8.48 -20.42 -21.64
CA LYS A 398 9.69 -19.65 -21.90
C LYS A 398 9.49 -18.67 -23.05
N PRO A 399 9.97 -17.42 -22.94
CA PRO A 399 9.85 -16.43 -24.00
C PRO A 399 10.62 -16.89 -25.26
N PRO A 400 10.04 -16.71 -26.46
CA PRO A 400 10.72 -17.00 -27.70
C PRO A 400 11.95 -16.10 -27.93
N ARG A 401 12.89 -16.53 -28.79
CA ARG A 401 14.17 -15.83 -28.99
C ARG A 401 14.04 -14.37 -29.42
N ASN A 402 13.04 -14.03 -30.24
CA ASN A 402 12.75 -12.66 -30.64
C ASN A 402 12.32 -11.76 -29.49
N ILE A 403 11.60 -12.31 -28.50
CA ILE A 403 11.23 -11.59 -27.29
C ILE A 403 12.43 -11.44 -26.36
N GLN A 404 13.29 -12.45 -26.24
CA GLN A 404 14.52 -12.33 -25.46
C GLN A 404 15.43 -11.20 -26.02
N LYS A 405 15.55 -11.06 -27.34
CA LYS A 405 16.26 -9.96 -27.97
C LYS A 405 15.60 -8.62 -27.64
N HIS A 406 14.28 -8.53 -27.77
CA HIS A 406 13.53 -7.30 -27.46
C HIS A 406 13.72 -6.84 -26.01
N LEU A 407 13.79 -7.77 -25.05
CA LEU A 407 14.09 -7.44 -23.66
C LEU A 407 15.50 -6.84 -23.49
N ILE A 408 16.49 -7.39 -24.21
CA ILE A 408 17.87 -6.86 -24.24
C ILE A 408 17.90 -5.47 -24.89
N ASP A 409 17.16 -5.25 -25.97
CA ASP A 409 17.06 -3.95 -26.64
C ASP A 409 16.46 -2.88 -25.70
N ILE A 410 15.42 -3.24 -24.91
CA ILE A 410 14.84 -2.35 -23.89
C ILE A 410 15.90 -2.01 -22.83
N TRP A 411 16.62 -2.99 -22.34
CA TRP A 411 17.67 -2.74 -21.34
C TRP A 411 18.79 -1.85 -21.92
N SER A 412 19.24 -2.12 -23.12
CA SER A 412 20.32 -1.34 -23.77
C SER A 412 19.91 0.11 -24.02
N GLY A 413 18.67 0.34 -24.50
CA GLY A 413 18.19 1.67 -24.87
C GLY A 413 17.62 2.49 -23.71
N GLN A 414 17.01 1.84 -22.72
CA GLN A 414 16.26 2.51 -21.66
C GLN A 414 16.78 2.22 -20.25
N ARG A 415 17.75 1.33 -20.10
CA ARG A 415 18.25 0.84 -18.81
C ARG A 415 17.14 0.29 -17.91
N LYS A 416 16.09 -0.28 -18.52
CA LYS A 416 15.02 -0.98 -17.82
C LYS A 416 15.24 -2.48 -17.92
N CYS A 417 15.26 -3.16 -16.78
CA CYS A 417 15.47 -4.59 -16.71
C CYS A 417 14.12 -5.31 -16.54
N ILE A 418 13.77 -6.15 -17.48
CA ILE A 418 12.58 -7.01 -17.42
C ILE A 418 13.05 -8.46 -17.53
N ILE A 419 12.86 -9.23 -16.46
CA ILE A 419 13.10 -10.68 -16.46
C ILE A 419 11.79 -11.44 -16.62
N VAL A 420 11.86 -12.67 -17.12
CA VAL A 420 10.68 -13.51 -17.36
C VAL A 420 10.79 -14.80 -16.55
N LEU A 421 9.74 -15.07 -15.78
CA LEU A 421 9.48 -16.34 -15.10
C LEU A 421 8.42 -17.11 -15.88
N ASP A 422 8.58 -18.41 -15.98
CA ASP A 422 7.59 -19.31 -16.54
C ASP A 422 7.06 -20.31 -15.49
N ASP A 423 6.06 -21.13 -15.86
CA ASP A 423 5.48 -22.12 -14.95
C ASP A 423 6.54 -23.07 -14.34
N THR A 424 7.63 -23.37 -15.07
CA THR A 424 8.71 -24.22 -14.55
C THR A 424 9.52 -23.51 -13.48
N ASP A 425 9.67 -22.19 -13.58
CA ASP A 425 10.32 -21.36 -12.57
C ASP A 425 9.45 -21.26 -11.31
N LEU A 426 8.14 -21.04 -11.45
CA LEU A 426 7.20 -21.04 -10.33
C LEU A 426 7.18 -22.38 -9.60
N GLN A 427 7.22 -23.49 -10.36
CA GLN A 427 7.32 -24.82 -9.78
C GLN A 427 8.64 -25.03 -9.03
N LEU A 428 9.75 -24.56 -9.58
CA LEU A 428 11.04 -24.59 -8.90
C LEU A 428 11.02 -23.76 -7.61
N MET A 429 10.46 -22.54 -7.64
CA MET A 429 10.28 -21.69 -6.44
C MET A 429 9.45 -22.42 -5.37
N THR A 430 8.36 -23.09 -5.77
CA THR A 430 7.49 -23.86 -4.87
C THR A 430 8.25 -25.04 -4.24
N ASN A 431 9.02 -25.78 -5.04
CA ASN A 431 9.82 -26.91 -4.55
C ASN A 431 10.92 -26.45 -3.57
N ILE A 432 11.60 -25.34 -3.88
CA ILE A 432 12.60 -24.74 -3.00
C ILE A 432 11.99 -24.34 -1.66
N PHE A 433 10.80 -23.73 -1.69
CA PHE A 433 10.06 -23.30 -0.51
C PHE A 433 9.66 -24.49 0.39
N GLU A 434 9.17 -25.58 -0.22
CA GLU A 434 8.79 -26.80 0.52
C GLU A 434 9.99 -27.53 1.14
N ASN A 435 11.06 -27.66 0.37
CA ASN A 435 12.25 -28.39 0.81
C ASN A 435 13.11 -27.60 1.82
N LYS A 436 12.84 -26.31 2.03
CA LYS A 436 13.56 -25.43 2.98
C LYS A 436 15.09 -25.41 2.83
N GLN A 437 15.60 -25.78 1.67
CA GLN A 437 17.05 -25.82 1.42
C GLN A 437 17.59 -24.50 0.91
N ARG A 438 16.75 -23.70 0.26
CA ARG A 438 17.06 -22.42 -0.36
C ARG A 438 15.87 -21.48 -0.23
N LEU A 439 16.04 -20.26 -0.71
CA LEU A 439 14.98 -19.25 -0.69
C LEU A 439 14.40 -19.05 -2.10
N PRO A 440 13.07 -18.97 -2.24
CA PRO A 440 12.41 -18.88 -3.56
C PRO A 440 12.89 -17.72 -4.42
N TYR A 441 13.23 -16.57 -3.84
CA TYR A 441 13.74 -15.42 -4.59
C TYR A 441 15.06 -15.70 -5.32
N GLU A 442 15.81 -16.73 -4.95
CA GLU A 442 17.05 -17.11 -5.64
C GLU A 442 16.82 -17.51 -7.10
N VAL A 443 15.58 -17.93 -7.44
CA VAL A 443 15.20 -18.18 -8.84
C VAL A 443 15.17 -16.85 -9.61
N ILE A 444 14.66 -15.78 -9.01
CA ILE A 444 14.66 -14.43 -9.58
C ILE A 444 16.11 -13.94 -9.76
N THR A 445 16.95 -14.11 -8.74
CA THR A 445 18.37 -13.76 -8.78
C THR A 445 19.11 -14.50 -9.91
N LYS A 446 18.84 -15.79 -10.08
CA LYS A 446 19.40 -16.59 -11.16
C LYS A 446 18.97 -16.06 -12.54
N LYS A 447 17.67 -15.80 -12.73
CA LYS A 447 17.14 -15.24 -13.99
C LYS A 447 17.73 -13.87 -14.31
N TYR A 448 17.89 -13.04 -13.31
CA TYR A 448 18.56 -11.75 -13.47
C TYR A 448 20.02 -11.91 -13.92
N SER A 449 20.76 -12.79 -13.27
CA SER A 449 22.16 -13.06 -13.64
C SER A 449 22.30 -13.64 -15.04
N GLU A 450 21.39 -14.54 -15.44
CA GLU A 450 21.33 -15.09 -16.80
C GLU A 450 20.99 -14.02 -17.85
N PHE A 451 20.12 -13.08 -17.51
CA PHE A 451 19.75 -11.95 -18.34
C PHE A 451 20.94 -11.01 -18.52
N MET A 452 21.58 -10.59 -17.43
CA MET A 452 22.72 -9.66 -17.47
C MET A 452 23.92 -10.19 -18.25
N ARG A 453 24.17 -11.51 -18.22
CA ARG A 453 25.23 -12.14 -19.03
C ARG A 453 24.97 -12.05 -20.55
N LYS A 454 23.75 -11.80 -20.98
CA LYS A 454 23.36 -11.65 -22.39
C LYS A 454 23.30 -10.18 -22.83
N CYS A 455 23.32 -9.25 -21.89
CA CYS A 455 23.30 -7.83 -22.17
C CYS A 455 24.68 -7.36 -22.66
N PRO A 456 24.74 -6.42 -23.63
CA PRO A 456 26.00 -5.82 -24.04
C PRO A 456 26.59 -5.01 -22.87
N THR A 457 27.93 -5.05 -22.76
CA THR A 457 28.72 -4.30 -21.77
C THR A 457 28.68 -2.80 -22.02
#